data_ad43c0213a0d3365ab25d67ac38a6c83
#
_entry.id   ad43c0213a0d3365ab25d67ac38a6c83
#
_cell.length_a   1.000
_cell.length_b   1.000
_cell.length_c   1.000
_cell.angle_alpha   90.00
_cell.angle_beta   90.00
_cell.angle_gamma   90.00
#
_symmetry.space_group_name_H-M   'P 1'
#
loop_
_entity.id
_entity.type
_entity.pdbx_description
1 polymer ?
#
loop_
_entity_poly.entity_id
_entity_poly.type
_entity_poly.pdbx_seq_one_letter_code
_entity_poly.pdbx_strand_id
1 'polypeptide(L)'
;MSTEFGPLDDWWPASSDFERIAGAILVQQTRWENVDRVLREMRSRGLMSPEAIAVMPIDELEEIVRPAGFYRNKARSLQGIARYLAGNPAAFSIPADELRKELLALRGIGDETADVLLLYVAGRPSFVVDAYARRTLKCLGIEGSYRHLQGFFHENLPADADMYRHFHALFVEHGKRYCNKMACENCAVKRIL
;
A
#
# COMPACT_ATOMS: atom_id res chain seq x y z
N MET A 1 0.48 -4.05 20.93
CA MET A 1 1.37 -3.94 19.77
C MET A 1 2.31 -2.74 19.87
N SER A 2 1.85 -1.51 20.09
CA SER A 2 2.73 -0.33 20.14
C SER A 2 3.87 -0.44 21.14
N THR A 3 3.63 -0.99 22.33
CA THR A 3 4.68 -1.24 23.34
C THR A 3 5.72 -2.27 22.91
N GLU A 4 5.43 -3.10 21.92
CA GLU A 4 6.29 -4.19 21.47
C GLU A 4 7.17 -3.78 20.28
N PHE A 5 6.64 -2.95 19.38
CA PHE A 5 7.32 -2.53 18.14
C PHE A 5 7.93 -1.12 18.24
N GLY A 6 7.57 -0.36 19.27
CA GLY A 6 8.02 1.03 19.43
C GLY A 6 7.38 1.98 18.40
N PRO A 7 7.96 3.18 18.25
CA PRO A 7 7.51 4.14 17.24
C PRO A 7 7.82 3.63 15.82
N LEU A 8 6.85 3.79 14.91
CA LEU A 8 6.93 3.38 13.51
C LEU A 8 6.67 4.57 12.57
N ASP A 9 7.12 5.75 12.97
CA ASP A 9 6.76 7.02 12.30
C ASP A 9 7.27 7.11 10.86
N ASP A 10 8.43 6.54 10.55
CA ASP A 10 9.00 6.45 9.20
C ASP A 10 9.09 5.01 8.70
N TRP A 11 8.03 4.24 8.96
CA TRP A 11 8.00 2.81 8.65
C TRP A 11 8.10 2.50 7.14
N TRP A 12 7.60 3.39 6.29
CA TRP A 12 7.69 3.24 4.83
C TRP A 12 8.42 4.44 4.22
N PRO A 13 9.74 4.47 4.30
CA PRO A 13 10.53 5.55 3.71
C PRO A 13 10.45 5.50 2.19
N ALA A 14 10.30 6.66 1.56
CA ALA A 14 10.37 6.83 0.12
C ALA A 14 10.95 8.20 -0.22
N SER A 15 11.71 8.28 -1.31
CA SER A 15 12.32 9.53 -1.76
C SER A 15 11.33 10.46 -2.46
N SER A 16 10.18 9.95 -2.88
CA SER A 16 9.12 10.72 -3.54
C SER A 16 7.76 10.03 -3.41
N ASP A 17 6.68 10.80 -3.66
CA ASP A 17 5.32 10.24 -3.71
C ASP A 17 5.18 9.21 -4.83
N PHE A 18 5.81 9.43 -5.98
CA PHE A 18 5.78 8.44 -7.06
C PHE A 18 6.49 7.14 -6.68
N GLU A 19 7.54 7.18 -5.89
CA GLU A 19 8.15 5.97 -5.34
C GLU A 19 7.19 5.20 -4.42
N ARG A 20 6.42 5.88 -3.57
CA ARG A 20 5.36 5.24 -2.76
C ARG A 20 4.29 4.61 -3.63
N ILE A 21 3.84 5.30 -4.67
CA ILE A 21 2.86 4.78 -5.64
C ILE A 21 3.39 3.52 -6.33
N ALA A 22 4.61 3.57 -6.84
CA ALA A 22 5.25 2.42 -7.46
C ALA A 22 5.37 1.25 -6.47
N GLY A 23 5.84 1.52 -5.24
CA GLY A 23 5.93 0.53 -4.18
C GLY A 23 4.61 -0.14 -3.86
N ALA A 24 3.52 0.63 -3.75
CA ALA A 24 2.18 0.11 -3.47
C ALA A 24 1.66 -0.84 -4.55
N ILE A 25 1.97 -0.58 -5.82
CA ILE A 25 1.61 -1.46 -6.94
C ILE A 25 2.51 -2.69 -6.97
N LEU A 26 3.81 -2.48 -6.78
CA LEU A 26 4.80 -3.54 -6.90
C LEU A 26 4.72 -4.55 -5.74
N VAL A 27 4.28 -4.16 -4.54
CA VAL A 27 4.22 -5.06 -3.39
C VAL A 27 3.05 -6.05 -3.43
N GLN A 28 2.08 -5.85 -4.31
CA GLN A 28 0.94 -6.76 -4.46
C GLN A 28 1.42 -8.21 -4.68
N GLN A 29 1.06 -9.11 -3.75
CA GLN A 29 1.38 -10.55 -3.80
C GLN A 29 2.87 -10.86 -3.96
N THR A 30 3.77 -10.06 -3.39
CA THR A 30 5.21 -10.34 -3.37
C THR A 30 5.84 -9.87 -2.06
N ARG A 31 7.13 -10.19 -1.88
CA ARG A 31 7.91 -9.73 -0.73
C ARG A 31 8.56 -8.38 -1.02
N TRP A 32 8.76 -7.58 0.03
CA TRP A 32 9.35 -6.26 -0.10
C TRP A 32 10.76 -6.27 -0.72
N GLU A 33 11.55 -7.30 -0.47
CA GLU A 33 12.89 -7.43 -1.05
C GLU A 33 12.88 -7.42 -2.60
N ASN A 34 11.83 -7.99 -3.19
CA ASN A 34 11.66 -7.96 -4.64
C ASN A 34 11.26 -6.57 -5.13
N VAL A 35 10.42 -5.86 -4.37
CA VAL A 35 10.02 -4.47 -4.65
C VAL A 35 11.22 -3.54 -4.58
N ASP A 36 11.99 -3.63 -3.52
CA ASP A 36 13.19 -2.82 -3.30
C ASP A 36 14.22 -2.99 -4.44
N ARG A 37 14.38 -4.23 -4.96
CA ARG A 37 15.21 -4.48 -6.14
C ARG A 37 14.73 -3.71 -7.36
N VAL A 38 13.42 -3.73 -7.63
CA VAL A 38 12.82 -3.00 -8.76
C VAL A 38 12.96 -1.51 -8.56
N LEU A 39 12.65 -0.98 -7.36
CA LEU A 39 12.75 0.44 -7.07
C LEU A 39 14.19 0.96 -7.19
N ARG A 40 15.19 0.18 -6.77
CA ARG A 40 16.61 0.53 -6.98
C ARG A 40 16.97 0.59 -8.46
N GLU A 41 16.50 -0.35 -9.26
CA GLU A 41 16.71 -0.34 -10.71
C GLU A 41 16.02 0.87 -11.37
N MET A 42 14.77 1.16 -10.99
CA MET A 42 14.06 2.35 -11.47
C MET A 42 14.80 3.65 -11.11
N ARG A 43 15.31 3.76 -9.87
CA ARG A 43 16.08 4.94 -9.44
C ARG A 43 17.37 5.09 -10.26
N SER A 44 18.12 4.01 -10.47
CA SER A 44 19.39 4.05 -11.22
C SER A 44 19.21 4.49 -12.68
N ARG A 45 18.01 4.26 -13.24
CA ARG A 45 17.64 4.67 -14.60
C ARG A 45 16.92 6.03 -14.68
N GLY A 46 16.70 6.73 -13.57
CA GLY A 46 15.98 7.99 -13.55
C GLY A 46 14.47 7.86 -13.81
N LEU A 47 13.89 6.70 -13.47
CA LEU A 47 12.48 6.36 -13.76
C LEU A 47 11.54 6.65 -12.58
N MET A 48 11.90 7.58 -11.68
CA MET A 48 11.11 7.93 -10.51
C MET A 48 10.17 9.12 -10.75
N SER A 49 9.60 9.21 -11.95
CA SER A 49 8.56 10.18 -12.25
C SER A 49 7.43 9.59 -13.09
N PRO A 50 6.20 10.12 -12.95
CA PRO A 50 5.07 9.71 -13.79
C PRO A 50 5.36 9.85 -15.29
N GLU A 51 6.00 10.94 -15.70
CA GLU A 51 6.28 11.26 -17.09
C GLU A 51 7.20 10.21 -17.74
N ALA A 52 8.26 9.81 -17.03
CA ALA A 52 9.20 8.82 -17.53
C ALA A 52 8.54 7.46 -17.75
N ILE A 53 7.69 7.01 -16.81
CA ILE A 53 6.99 5.73 -16.92
C ILE A 53 5.84 5.78 -17.92
N ALA A 54 5.15 6.90 -18.05
CA ALA A 54 3.99 7.05 -18.93
C ALA A 54 4.32 6.78 -20.42
N VAL A 55 5.53 7.16 -20.84
CA VAL A 55 5.98 7.06 -22.24
C VAL A 55 6.87 5.85 -22.52
N MET A 56 7.30 5.12 -21.48
CA MET A 56 8.18 3.97 -21.63
C MET A 56 7.53 2.87 -22.44
N PRO A 57 8.27 2.17 -23.35
CA PRO A 57 7.79 0.94 -23.97
C PRO A 57 7.40 -0.10 -22.93
N ILE A 58 6.23 -0.71 -23.09
CA ILE A 58 5.67 -1.61 -22.05
C ILE A 58 6.52 -2.85 -21.84
N ASP A 59 7.13 -3.39 -22.87
CA ASP A 59 8.03 -4.53 -22.82
C ASP A 59 9.31 -4.21 -22.02
N GLU A 60 9.86 -3.02 -22.14
CA GLU A 60 10.98 -2.57 -21.32
C GLU A 60 10.58 -2.44 -19.84
N LEU A 61 9.41 -1.85 -19.56
CA LEU A 61 8.89 -1.75 -18.19
C LEU A 61 8.60 -3.14 -17.59
N GLU A 62 8.08 -4.08 -18.40
CA GLU A 62 7.86 -5.48 -18.00
C GLU A 62 9.17 -6.15 -17.56
N GLU A 63 10.28 -5.92 -18.25
CA GLU A 63 11.58 -6.46 -17.89
C GLU A 63 12.09 -5.87 -16.54
N ILE A 64 11.97 -4.56 -16.35
CA ILE A 64 12.37 -3.89 -15.12
C ILE A 64 11.56 -4.42 -13.93
N VAL A 65 10.25 -4.59 -14.11
CA VAL A 65 9.31 -5.00 -13.06
C VAL A 65 9.33 -6.51 -12.80
N ARG A 66 9.94 -7.32 -13.68
CA ARG A 66 9.96 -8.79 -13.62
C ARG A 66 10.28 -9.38 -12.25
N PRO A 67 11.25 -8.86 -11.47
CA PRO A 67 11.57 -9.39 -10.13
C PRO A 67 10.41 -9.33 -9.13
N ALA A 68 9.45 -8.42 -9.33
CA ALA A 68 8.30 -8.27 -8.43
C ALA A 68 7.23 -9.36 -8.62
N GLY A 69 7.32 -10.23 -9.64
CA GLY A 69 6.30 -11.21 -10.00
C GLY A 69 5.03 -10.58 -10.57
N PHE A 70 4.19 -11.35 -11.25
CA PHE A 70 2.99 -10.82 -11.96
C PHE A 70 3.30 -9.58 -12.81
N TYR A 71 4.52 -9.50 -13.33
CA TYR A 71 5.17 -8.32 -13.88
C TYR A 71 4.38 -7.66 -15.02
N ARG A 72 3.72 -8.43 -15.89
CA ARG A 72 2.90 -7.88 -16.99
C ARG A 72 1.72 -7.05 -16.47
N ASN A 73 1.04 -7.55 -15.44
CA ASN A 73 -0.07 -6.80 -14.85
C ASN A 73 0.43 -5.58 -14.07
N LYS A 74 1.52 -5.73 -13.29
CA LYS A 74 2.13 -4.65 -12.53
C LYS A 74 2.69 -3.55 -13.42
N ALA A 75 3.37 -3.90 -14.51
CA ALA A 75 3.86 -2.92 -15.49
C ALA A 75 2.70 -2.11 -16.09
N ARG A 76 1.62 -2.77 -16.50
CA ARG A 76 0.43 -2.09 -17.05
C ARG A 76 -0.26 -1.21 -16.00
N SER A 77 -0.37 -1.67 -14.77
CA SER A 77 -0.96 -0.87 -13.67
C SER A 77 -0.09 0.34 -13.35
N LEU A 78 1.22 0.16 -13.25
CA LEU A 78 2.18 1.24 -13.00
C LEU A 78 2.18 2.26 -14.14
N GLN A 79 2.16 1.81 -15.39
CA GLN A 79 2.07 2.72 -16.54
C GLN A 79 0.72 3.43 -16.61
N GLY A 80 -0.37 2.74 -16.25
CA GLY A 80 -1.71 3.32 -16.21
C GLY A 80 -1.81 4.48 -15.23
N ILE A 81 -1.35 4.29 -13.98
CA ILE A 81 -1.34 5.38 -13.00
C ILE A 81 -0.35 6.48 -13.39
N ALA A 82 0.80 6.14 -13.96
CA ALA A 82 1.77 7.12 -14.42
C ALA A 82 1.18 8.05 -15.51
N ARG A 83 0.45 7.49 -16.47
CA ARG A 83 -0.26 8.29 -17.50
C ARG A 83 -1.35 9.15 -16.91
N TYR A 84 -2.11 8.63 -15.95
CA TYR A 84 -3.13 9.41 -15.24
C TYR A 84 -2.50 10.60 -14.53
N LEU A 85 -1.41 10.42 -13.80
CA LEU A 85 -0.73 11.48 -13.04
C LEU A 85 -0.03 12.49 -13.95
N ALA A 86 0.60 12.05 -15.04
CA ALA A 86 1.22 12.94 -16.02
C ALA A 86 0.18 13.85 -16.71
N GLY A 87 -1.05 13.33 -16.92
CA GLY A 87 -2.17 14.11 -17.43
C GLY A 87 -2.89 14.96 -16.37
N ASN A 88 -2.70 14.67 -15.08
CA ASN A 88 -3.40 15.30 -13.97
C ASN A 88 -2.43 15.64 -12.82
N PRO A 89 -1.55 16.62 -12.94
CA PRO A 89 -0.54 16.93 -11.91
C PRO A 89 -1.12 17.28 -10.53
N ALA A 90 -2.37 17.77 -10.50
CA ALA A 90 -3.08 18.10 -9.26
C ALA A 90 -3.99 16.97 -8.73
N ALA A 91 -3.88 15.73 -9.25
CA ALA A 91 -4.76 14.62 -8.89
C ALA A 91 -4.91 14.41 -7.37
N PHE A 92 -3.83 14.48 -6.61
CA PHE A 92 -3.88 14.30 -5.16
C PHE A 92 -4.42 15.51 -4.37
N SER A 93 -4.78 16.61 -5.05
CA SER A 93 -5.36 17.80 -4.42
C SER A 93 -6.89 17.81 -4.42
N ILE A 94 -7.54 16.94 -5.21
CA ILE A 94 -9.00 16.84 -5.27
C ILE A 94 -9.60 16.19 -4.00
N PRO A 95 -10.92 16.29 -3.75
CA PRO A 95 -11.56 15.64 -2.61
C PRO A 95 -11.29 14.13 -2.55
N ALA A 96 -11.17 13.58 -1.33
CA ALA A 96 -10.75 12.18 -1.13
C ALA A 96 -11.67 11.16 -1.84
N ASP A 97 -12.99 11.37 -1.77
CA ASP A 97 -13.97 10.46 -2.39
C ASP A 97 -13.89 10.48 -3.93
N GLU A 98 -13.64 11.65 -4.50
CA GLU A 98 -13.45 11.82 -5.94
C GLU A 98 -12.13 11.15 -6.38
N LEU A 99 -11.04 11.44 -5.69
CA LEU A 99 -9.74 10.79 -5.94
C LEU A 99 -9.85 9.28 -5.85
N ARG A 100 -10.51 8.76 -4.79
CA ARG A 100 -10.71 7.33 -4.63
C ARG A 100 -11.45 6.70 -5.81
N LYS A 101 -12.50 7.37 -6.29
CA LYS A 101 -13.27 6.91 -7.44
C LYS A 101 -12.42 6.87 -8.72
N GLU A 102 -11.62 7.90 -8.96
CA GLU A 102 -10.71 7.96 -10.10
C GLU A 102 -9.62 6.87 -10.02
N LEU A 103 -9.01 6.68 -8.85
CA LEU A 103 -8.02 5.63 -8.63
C LEU A 103 -8.59 4.23 -8.86
N LEU A 104 -9.81 3.94 -8.40
CA LEU A 104 -10.48 2.66 -8.60
C LEU A 104 -10.85 2.38 -10.07
N ALA A 105 -10.96 3.41 -10.91
CA ALA A 105 -11.17 3.25 -12.34
C ALA A 105 -9.89 2.81 -13.08
N LEU A 106 -8.73 2.95 -12.44
CA LEU A 106 -7.45 2.53 -13.04
C LEU A 106 -7.26 1.02 -12.91
N ARG A 107 -6.79 0.41 -14.00
CA ARG A 107 -6.51 -1.03 -14.02
C ARG A 107 -5.50 -1.44 -12.93
N GLY A 108 -5.84 -2.45 -12.14
CA GLY A 108 -4.96 -3.01 -11.11
C GLY A 108 -4.90 -2.22 -9.82
N ILE A 109 -5.71 -1.17 -9.68
CA ILE A 109 -5.92 -0.44 -8.44
C ILE A 109 -7.23 -0.92 -7.81
N GLY A 110 -7.14 -1.67 -6.73
CA GLY A 110 -8.28 -2.09 -5.92
C GLY A 110 -8.44 -1.22 -4.67
N ASP A 111 -9.45 -1.55 -3.84
CA ASP A 111 -9.76 -0.81 -2.59
C ASP A 111 -8.51 -0.59 -1.73
N GLU A 112 -7.74 -1.64 -1.45
CA GLU A 112 -6.52 -1.57 -0.62
C GLU A 112 -5.49 -0.59 -1.21
N THR A 113 -5.19 -0.71 -2.50
CA THR A 113 -4.20 0.17 -3.14
C THR A 113 -4.68 1.61 -3.20
N ALA A 114 -5.96 1.85 -3.53
CA ALA A 114 -6.53 3.20 -3.54
C ALA A 114 -6.43 3.85 -2.15
N ASP A 115 -6.76 3.12 -1.08
CA ASP A 115 -6.70 3.63 0.28
C ASP A 115 -5.27 3.83 0.78
N VAL A 116 -4.31 3.00 0.34
CA VAL A 116 -2.88 3.25 0.56
C VAL A 116 -2.45 4.58 -0.09
N LEU A 117 -2.86 4.86 -1.31
CA LEU A 117 -2.51 6.12 -1.98
C LEU A 117 -3.18 7.33 -1.33
N LEU A 118 -4.43 7.21 -0.88
CA LEU A 118 -5.09 8.24 -0.10
C LEU A 118 -4.34 8.54 1.20
N LEU A 119 -3.95 7.50 1.93
CA LEU A 119 -3.31 7.63 3.23
C LEU A 119 -1.88 8.16 3.15
N TYR A 120 -1.06 7.56 2.28
CA TYR A 120 0.39 7.80 2.26
C TYR A 120 0.84 8.88 1.28
N VAL A 121 0.05 9.16 0.24
CA VAL A 121 0.39 10.16 -0.79
C VAL A 121 -0.48 11.41 -0.64
N ALA A 122 -1.80 11.25 -0.58
CA ALA A 122 -2.71 12.38 -0.41
C ALA A 122 -2.81 12.90 1.04
N GLY A 123 -2.29 12.16 2.04
CA GLY A 123 -2.39 12.52 3.45
C GLY A 123 -3.84 12.52 3.97
N ARG A 124 -4.73 11.75 3.35
CA ARG A 124 -6.15 11.64 3.72
C ARG A 124 -6.36 10.47 4.67
N PRO A 125 -7.18 10.61 5.73
CA PRO A 125 -7.44 9.54 6.67
C PRO A 125 -8.34 8.47 6.04
N SER A 126 -7.73 7.54 5.31
CA SER A 126 -8.35 6.35 4.77
C SER A 126 -7.72 5.11 5.40
N PHE A 127 -8.48 4.33 6.16
CA PHE A 127 -7.92 3.19 6.87
C PHE A 127 -7.62 2.04 5.91
N VAL A 128 -6.40 1.53 5.94
CA VAL A 128 -5.96 0.43 5.07
C VAL A 128 -6.22 -0.91 5.73
N VAL A 129 -6.99 -1.77 5.08
CA VAL A 129 -7.30 -3.14 5.53
C VAL A 129 -6.55 -4.14 4.64
N ASP A 130 -5.25 -4.27 4.88
CA ASP A 130 -4.40 -5.22 4.17
C ASP A 130 -4.61 -6.68 4.62
N ALA A 131 -3.86 -7.61 4.03
CA ALA A 131 -3.94 -9.02 4.37
C ALA A 131 -3.52 -9.31 5.84
N TYR A 132 -2.66 -8.50 6.44
CA TYR A 132 -2.24 -8.66 7.84
C TYR A 132 -3.31 -8.12 8.79
N ALA A 133 -3.90 -6.97 8.50
CA ALA A 133 -5.03 -6.43 9.23
C ALA A 133 -6.20 -7.43 9.23
N ARG A 134 -6.57 -7.98 8.05
CA ARG A 134 -7.62 -9.00 7.94
C ARG A 134 -7.34 -10.23 8.81
N ARG A 135 -6.12 -10.76 8.78
CA ARG A 135 -5.75 -11.92 9.61
C ARG A 135 -5.84 -11.62 11.10
N THR A 136 -5.38 -10.45 11.52
CA THR A 136 -5.45 -10.03 12.92
C THR A 136 -6.91 -9.85 13.38
N LEU A 137 -7.74 -9.19 12.58
CA LEU A 137 -9.17 -9.01 12.87
C LEU A 137 -9.91 -10.35 12.94
N LYS A 138 -9.60 -11.28 12.04
CA LYS A 138 -10.16 -12.64 12.07
C LYS A 138 -9.81 -13.37 13.38
N CYS A 139 -8.61 -13.22 13.92
CA CYS A 139 -8.25 -13.77 15.23
C CYS A 139 -9.09 -13.15 16.37
N LEU A 140 -9.60 -11.95 16.21
CA LEU A 140 -10.50 -11.25 17.14
C LEU A 140 -11.99 -11.54 16.87
N GLY A 141 -12.31 -12.44 15.92
CA GLY A 141 -13.68 -12.75 15.53
C GLY A 141 -14.37 -11.68 14.65
N ILE A 142 -13.60 -10.73 14.12
CA ILE A 142 -14.13 -9.65 13.27
C ILE A 142 -13.82 -10.01 11.81
N GLU A 143 -14.88 -10.36 11.05
CA GLU A 143 -14.77 -10.74 9.64
C GLU A 143 -15.75 -9.92 8.78
N GLY A 144 -15.43 -9.77 7.49
CA GLY A 144 -16.32 -9.06 6.55
C GLY A 144 -15.63 -8.65 5.25
N SER A 145 -16.36 -7.91 4.43
CA SER A 145 -15.83 -7.29 3.23
C SER A 145 -14.77 -6.23 3.59
N TYR A 146 -13.98 -5.81 2.59
CA TYR A 146 -13.01 -4.72 2.79
C TYR A 146 -13.68 -3.48 3.42
N ARG A 147 -14.78 -3.03 2.83
CA ARG A 147 -15.50 -1.84 3.28
C ARG A 147 -16.10 -1.99 4.68
N HIS A 148 -16.59 -3.18 5.02
CA HIS A 148 -17.10 -3.44 6.37
C HIS A 148 -16.00 -3.31 7.41
N LEU A 149 -14.84 -3.92 7.17
CA LEU A 149 -13.70 -3.86 8.07
C LEU A 149 -13.10 -2.45 8.15
N GLN A 150 -13.05 -1.73 7.04
CA GLN A 150 -12.63 -0.32 7.01
C GLN A 150 -13.60 0.57 7.81
N GLY A 151 -14.92 0.37 7.60
CA GLY A 151 -15.97 1.08 8.33
C GLY A 151 -15.85 0.89 9.83
N PHE A 152 -15.55 -0.33 10.29
CA PHE A 152 -15.31 -0.60 11.70
C PHE A 152 -14.25 0.34 12.31
N PHE A 153 -13.14 0.59 11.60
CA PHE A 153 -12.13 1.52 12.08
C PHE A 153 -12.55 2.98 11.97
N HIS A 154 -13.21 3.37 10.88
CA HIS A 154 -13.67 4.75 10.68
C HIS A 154 -14.72 5.18 11.71
N GLU A 155 -15.55 4.23 12.18
CA GLU A 155 -16.59 4.49 13.21
C GLU A 155 -16.02 4.54 14.63
N ASN A 156 -14.90 3.88 14.90
CA ASN A 156 -14.37 3.72 16.25
C ASN A 156 -13.06 4.48 16.51
N LEU A 157 -12.46 5.10 15.51
CA LEU A 157 -11.23 5.87 15.64
C LEU A 157 -11.41 7.29 15.08
N PRO A 158 -10.69 8.28 15.63
CA PRO A 158 -10.59 9.59 15.01
C PRO A 158 -10.10 9.49 13.56
N ALA A 159 -10.60 10.36 12.69
CA ALA A 159 -10.14 10.47 11.30
C ALA A 159 -8.76 11.17 11.25
N ASP A 160 -7.71 10.44 11.59
CA ASP A 160 -6.34 10.90 11.70
C ASP A 160 -5.41 10.04 10.83
N ALA A 161 -4.74 10.68 9.88
CA ALA A 161 -3.89 9.98 8.90
C ALA A 161 -2.64 9.38 9.56
N ASP A 162 -2.04 10.03 10.55
CA ASP A 162 -0.84 9.53 11.22
C ASP A 162 -1.19 8.34 12.10
N MET A 163 -2.31 8.40 12.79
CA MET A 163 -2.84 7.25 13.53
C MET A 163 -3.09 6.05 12.60
N TYR A 164 -3.69 6.27 11.43
CA TYR A 164 -3.97 5.19 10.49
C TYR A 164 -2.70 4.60 9.86
N ARG A 165 -1.68 5.44 9.57
CA ARG A 165 -0.35 4.97 9.16
C ARG A 165 0.29 4.11 10.24
N HIS A 166 0.21 4.53 11.49
CA HIS A 166 0.75 3.79 12.63
C HIS A 166 0.05 2.42 12.79
N PHE A 167 -1.29 2.36 12.71
CA PHE A 167 -2.03 1.10 12.73
C PHE A 167 -1.66 0.17 11.58
N HIS A 168 -1.54 0.71 10.37
CA HIS A 168 -1.14 -0.08 9.20
C HIS A 168 0.25 -0.69 9.42
N ALA A 169 1.23 0.10 9.84
CA ALA A 169 2.57 -0.39 10.16
C ALA A 169 2.55 -1.47 11.25
N LEU A 170 1.78 -1.27 12.32
CA LEU A 170 1.62 -2.25 13.40
C LEU A 170 1.05 -3.59 12.91
N PHE A 171 0.01 -3.57 12.06
CA PHE A 171 -0.56 -4.79 11.50
C PHE A 171 0.45 -5.55 10.63
N VAL A 172 1.21 -4.84 9.80
CA VAL A 172 2.22 -5.45 8.95
C VAL A 172 3.35 -6.06 9.77
N GLU A 173 3.93 -5.32 10.72
CA GLU A 173 5.02 -5.83 11.57
C GLU A 173 4.56 -6.98 12.47
N HIS A 174 3.37 -6.87 13.05
CA HIS A 174 2.75 -7.96 13.79
C HIS A 174 2.56 -9.20 12.92
N GLY A 175 2.02 -9.04 11.72
CA GLY A 175 1.78 -10.13 10.80
C GLY A 175 3.07 -10.79 10.30
N LYS A 176 4.12 -10.01 10.01
CA LYS A 176 5.44 -10.54 9.67
C LYS A 176 6.05 -11.35 10.82
N ARG A 177 5.94 -10.83 12.04
CA ARG A 177 6.55 -11.44 13.22
C ARG A 177 5.85 -12.74 13.66
N TYR A 178 4.52 -12.75 13.66
CA TYR A 178 3.72 -13.84 14.21
C TYR A 178 2.98 -14.65 13.14
N CYS A 179 2.19 -14.00 12.29
CA CYS A 179 1.31 -14.71 11.37
C CYS A 179 2.07 -15.48 10.28
N ASN A 180 3.11 -14.88 9.70
CA ASN A 180 3.91 -15.55 8.67
C ASN A 180 4.75 -16.72 9.22
N LYS A 181 5.08 -16.70 10.50
CA LYS A 181 5.87 -17.73 11.18
C LYS A 181 4.99 -18.76 11.89
N MET A 182 3.67 -18.61 11.84
CA MET A 182 2.70 -19.44 12.59
C MET A 182 2.98 -19.46 14.10
N ALA A 183 3.63 -18.42 14.64
CA ALA A 183 4.01 -18.29 16.06
C ALA A 183 2.86 -17.74 16.91
N CYS A 184 1.66 -18.33 16.76
CA CYS A 184 0.43 -17.84 17.39
C CYS A 184 0.45 -17.93 18.92
N GLU A 185 1.20 -18.85 19.50
CA GLU A 185 1.35 -19.02 20.95
C GLU A 185 1.97 -17.81 21.65
N ASN A 186 2.86 -17.10 20.95
CA ASN A 186 3.52 -15.89 21.43
C ASN A 186 2.87 -14.59 20.94
N CYS A 187 1.76 -14.71 20.22
CA CYS A 187 1.08 -13.59 19.60
C CYS A 187 0.41 -12.68 20.63
N ALA A 188 0.74 -11.38 20.63
CA ALA A 188 0.16 -10.41 21.55
C ALA A 188 -1.37 -10.33 21.47
N VAL A 189 -1.95 -10.51 20.26
CA VAL A 189 -3.41 -10.52 20.06
C VAL A 189 -4.05 -11.72 20.72
N LYS A 190 -3.46 -12.91 20.62
CA LYS A 190 -3.98 -14.13 21.31
C LYS A 190 -3.89 -14.07 22.82
N ARG A 191 -2.98 -13.28 23.38
CA ARG A 191 -2.86 -13.11 24.84
C ARG A 191 -3.95 -12.23 25.45
N ILE A 192 -4.70 -11.51 24.62
CA ILE A 192 -5.78 -10.60 25.05
C ILE A 192 -7.14 -11.33 25.00
N LEU A 193 -7.23 -12.44 24.26
CA LEU A 193 -8.41 -13.31 24.15
C LEU A 193 -8.41 -14.38 25.25
#